data_70b9db083e53f3f289a9b4034762eb10
#
_entry.id   70b9db083e53f3f289a9b4034762eb10
#
_cell.length_a   1.000
_cell.length_b   1.000
_cell.length_c   1.000
_cell.angle_alpha   90.00
_cell.angle_beta   90.00
_cell.angle_gamma   90.00
#
_symmetry.space_group_name_H-M   'P 1'
#
loop_
_entity.id
_entity.type
_entity.pdbx_description
1 polymer ?
#
loop_
_entity_poly.entity_id
_entity_poly.type
_entity_poly.pdbx_seq_one_letter_code
_entity_poly.pdbx_strand_id
1 'polypeptide(L)'
;GVTLEIDSNVLDGIVADLKGVCDLADKYEALVMVDECHAAGFIGRTGRGSVEACGVTGRVDIITGTLGKALGGAMGGYTTGRKEIIEMLRQRSRPYLFSNSLAPAIVGASIAVLDLLTKSTALRDKLEANVARFKTGIEALGFKTRGDRSAIVPVMLGDAKLSQVMADRLLEEGIYVIGFFYPVVPKDTARIRVQLSAAHSDAHID
;
A
#
# COMPACT_ATOMS: atom_id res chain seq x y z
N GLY A 1 7.84 -19.30 -19.57
CA GLY A 1 7.36 -19.19 -18.19
C GLY A 1 6.19 -18.20 -18.14
N VAL A 2 5.27 -18.40 -17.23
CA VAL A 2 4.18 -17.48 -16.95
C VAL A 2 4.55 -16.70 -15.70
N THR A 3 4.41 -15.37 -15.72
CA THR A 3 4.58 -14.52 -14.56
C THR A 3 3.20 -13.97 -14.18
N LEU A 4 2.83 -14.11 -12.91
CA LEU A 4 1.64 -13.49 -12.34
C LEU A 4 2.06 -12.21 -11.61
N GLU A 5 1.57 -11.07 -12.07
CA GLU A 5 1.77 -9.78 -11.41
C GLU A 5 0.50 -9.40 -10.65
N ILE A 6 0.66 -9.08 -9.38
CA ILE A 6 -0.45 -8.73 -8.50
C ILE A 6 -0.09 -7.49 -7.71
N ASP A 7 -0.93 -6.46 -7.82
CA ASP A 7 -0.94 -5.34 -6.89
C ASP A 7 -1.70 -5.77 -5.64
N SER A 8 -0.97 -6.00 -4.56
CA SER A 8 -1.47 -6.61 -3.34
C SER A 8 -2.32 -5.70 -2.46
N ASN A 9 -2.37 -4.41 -2.76
CA ASN A 9 -3.12 -3.45 -1.95
C ASN A 9 -3.71 -2.34 -2.82
N VAL A 10 -4.69 -2.73 -3.61
CA VAL A 10 -5.35 -1.86 -4.57
C VAL A 10 -6.08 -0.71 -3.86
N LEU A 11 -6.59 0.24 -4.61
CA LEU A 11 -7.30 1.49 -4.24
C LEU A 11 -8.24 1.39 -3.02
N ASP A 12 -8.69 0.21 -2.65
CA ASP A 12 -9.64 -0.06 -1.57
C ASP A 12 -9.02 -0.62 -0.28
N GLY A 13 -7.68 -0.71 -0.20
CA GLY A 13 -7.02 -1.27 0.98
C GLY A 13 -7.26 -2.76 1.19
N ILE A 14 -7.49 -3.51 0.10
CA ILE A 14 -7.71 -4.96 0.11
C ILE A 14 -6.38 -5.66 -0.16
N VAL A 15 -6.04 -6.63 0.67
CA VAL A 15 -4.88 -7.51 0.46
C VAL A 15 -5.30 -8.67 -0.42
N ALA A 16 -4.55 -8.92 -1.51
CA ALA A 16 -4.81 -10.04 -2.41
C ALA A 16 -4.60 -11.40 -1.72
N ASP A 17 -5.30 -12.44 -2.19
CA ASP A 17 -5.06 -13.81 -1.73
C ASP A 17 -3.74 -14.36 -2.30
N LEU A 18 -2.61 -13.89 -1.74
CA LEU A 18 -1.29 -14.31 -2.19
C LEU A 18 -1.04 -15.80 -1.94
N LYS A 19 -1.71 -16.41 -0.96
CA LYS A 19 -1.57 -17.84 -0.73
C LYS A 19 -2.14 -18.64 -1.90
N GLY A 20 -3.37 -18.33 -2.30
CA GLY A 20 -3.99 -18.98 -3.47
C GLY A 20 -3.21 -18.75 -4.76
N VAL A 21 -2.67 -17.54 -4.94
CA VAL A 21 -1.79 -17.23 -6.10
C VAL A 21 -0.53 -18.07 -6.09
N CYS A 22 0.17 -18.18 -4.96
CA CYS A 22 1.38 -18.99 -4.85
C CYS A 22 1.06 -20.49 -5.06
N ASP A 23 -0.08 -20.97 -4.56
CA ASP A 23 -0.49 -22.37 -4.76
C ASP A 23 -0.74 -22.67 -6.26
N LEU A 24 -1.30 -21.72 -7.00
CA LEU A 24 -1.45 -21.84 -8.46
C LEU A 24 -0.09 -21.74 -9.17
N ALA A 25 0.78 -20.84 -8.76
CA ALA A 25 2.11 -20.68 -9.34
C ALA A 25 2.94 -21.94 -9.18
N ASP A 26 2.94 -22.57 -8.01
CA ASP A 26 3.61 -23.84 -7.76
C ASP A 26 3.05 -24.94 -8.68
N LYS A 27 1.73 -24.99 -8.85
CA LYS A 27 1.07 -25.99 -9.72
C LYS A 27 1.46 -25.86 -11.19
N TYR A 28 1.67 -24.63 -11.66
CA TYR A 28 1.93 -24.35 -13.08
C TYR A 28 3.38 -23.94 -13.35
N GLU A 29 4.28 -24.12 -12.39
CA GLU A 29 5.70 -23.76 -12.49
C GLU A 29 5.89 -22.30 -12.95
N ALA A 30 5.07 -21.39 -12.41
CA ALA A 30 5.09 -19.97 -12.72
C ALA A 30 5.89 -19.17 -11.68
N LEU A 31 6.49 -18.06 -12.12
CA LEU A 31 7.07 -17.07 -11.21
C LEU A 31 5.97 -16.16 -10.66
N VAL A 32 6.14 -15.73 -9.40
CA VAL A 32 5.24 -14.78 -8.74
C VAL A 32 5.95 -13.44 -8.56
N MET A 33 5.35 -12.39 -9.09
CA MET A 33 5.76 -11.01 -8.84
C MET A 33 4.66 -10.27 -8.09
N VAL A 34 5.03 -9.56 -7.01
CA VAL A 34 4.10 -8.80 -6.18
C VAL A 34 4.55 -7.35 -6.11
N ASP A 35 3.64 -6.42 -6.38
CA ASP A 35 3.84 -5.01 -6.09
C ASP A 35 3.41 -4.68 -4.65
N GLU A 36 4.34 -4.20 -3.85
CA GLU A 36 4.17 -3.84 -2.44
C GLU A 36 4.13 -2.33 -2.21
N CYS A 37 3.89 -1.54 -3.27
CA CYS A 37 3.92 -0.07 -3.18
C CYS A 37 2.94 0.51 -2.15
N HIS A 38 1.86 -0.19 -1.86
CA HIS A 38 0.84 0.20 -0.87
C HIS A 38 0.83 -0.71 0.38
N ALA A 39 1.87 -1.51 0.60
CA ALA A 39 1.91 -2.44 1.72
C ALA A 39 3.26 -2.41 2.48
N ALA A 40 4.38 -2.25 1.76
CA ALA A 40 5.71 -2.20 2.38
C ALA A 40 5.81 -1.04 3.40
N GLY A 41 6.30 -1.36 4.57
CA GLY A 41 6.50 -0.44 5.69
C GLY A 41 5.41 -0.50 6.76
N PHE A 42 4.19 -1.00 6.46
CA PHE A 42 3.09 -0.97 7.43
C PHE A 42 2.18 -2.19 7.45
N ILE A 43 2.07 -2.97 6.38
CA ILE A 43 1.32 -4.23 6.36
C ILE A 43 2.21 -5.37 6.90
N GLY A 44 1.61 -6.31 7.62
CA GLY A 44 2.31 -7.41 8.27
C GLY A 44 2.84 -7.06 9.66
N ARG A 45 3.14 -8.07 10.46
CA ARG A 45 3.55 -7.91 11.86
C ARG A 45 4.83 -7.09 12.03
N THR A 46 5.75 -7.18 11.09
CA THR A 46 7.01 -6.41 11.08
C THR A 46 7.07 -5.37 9.97
N GLY A 47 5.95 -5.13 9.24
CA GLY A 47 5.88 -4.14 8.18
C GLY A 47 6.53 -4.58 6.87
N ARG A 48 6.70 -5.89 6.65
CA ARG A 48 7.31 -6.45 5.43
C ARG A 48 6.31 -6.68 4.29
N GLY A 49 5.12 -6.09 4.40
CA GLY A 49 4.14 -6.09 3.35
C GLY A 49 3.16 -7.26 3.37
N SER A 50 2.43 -7.39 2.28
CA SER A 50 1.39 -8.40 2.11
C SER A 50 1.96 -9.82 2.04
N VAL A 51 3.17 -9.99 1.54
CA VAL A 51 3.90 -11.26 1.52
C VAL A 51 4.08 -11.82 2.93
N GLU A 52 4.43 -10.96 3.91
CA GLU A 52 4.48 -11.35 5.31
C GLU A 52 3.07 -11.61 5.87
N ALA A 53 2.15 -10.71 5.62
CA ALA A 53 0.79 -10.79 6.16
C ALA A 53 0.03 -12.05 5.70
N CYS A 54 0.28 -12.52 4.48
CA CYS A 54 -0.29 -13.75 3.92
C CYS A 54 0.52 -15.01 4.24
N GLY A 55 1.67 -14.91 4.92
CA GLY A 55 2.50 -16.04 5.29
C GLY A 55 3.17 -16.75 4.10
N VAL A 56 3.42 -16.04 3.01
CA VAL A 56 4.01 -16.59 1.77
C VAL A 56 5.47 -16.16 1.55
N THR A 57 6.15 -15.76 2.61
CA THR A 57 7.58 -15.41 2.56
C THR A 57 8.39 -16.58 2.00
N GLY A 58 9.21 -16.29 1.00
CA GLY A 58 10.03 -17.28 0.29
C GLY A 58 9.35 -17.96 -0.92
N ARG A 59 8.06 -17.68 -1.16
CA ARG A 59 7.31 -18.19 -2.32
C ARG A 59 7.13 -17.15 -3.44
N VAL A 60 7.50 -15.90 -3.18
CA VAL A 60 7.45 -14.80 -4.16
C VAL A 60 8.84 -14.59 -4.73
N ASP A 61 8.94 -14.59 -6.06
CA ASP A 61 10.22 -14.50 -6.76
C ASP A 61 10.71 -13.06 -6.94
N ILE A 62 9.77 -12.13 -7.15
CA ILE A 62 10.04 -10.71 -7.40
C ILE A 62 9.10 -9.85 -6.56
N ILE A 63 9.66 -8.88 -5.87
CA ILE A 63 8.89 -7.87 -5.13
C ILE A 63 9.31 -6.51 -5.64
N THR A 64 8.33 -5.69 -6.02
CA THR A 64 8.54 -4.26 -6.30
C THR A 64 7.95 -3.42 -5.18
N GLY A 65 8.51 -2.25 -4.99
CA GLY A 65 8.02 -1.30 -4.00
C GLY A 65 8.48 0.12 -4.30
N THR A 66 7.86 1.07 -3.63
CA THR A 66 8.18 2.49 -3.77
C THR A 66 8.82 3.04 -2.50
N LEU A 67 9.74 3.97 -2.68
CA LEU A 67 10.32 4.77 -1.60
C LEU A 67 9.53 6.08 -1.38
N GLY A 68 8.59 6.40 -2.26
CA GLY A 68 7.83 7.66 -2.26
C GLY A 68 6.48 7.63 -1.54
N LYS A 69 6.20 6.60 -0.73
CA LYS A 69 4.95 6.46 0.03
C LYS A 69 5.25 6.21 1.52
N ALA A 70 4.79 5.10 2.09
CA ALA A 70 4.92 4.80 3.53
C ALA A 70 6.36 4.76 4.03
N LEU A 71 7.32 4.39 3.19
CA LEU A 71 8.74 4.41 3.52
C LEU A 71 9.37 5.83 3.58
N GLY A 72 8.57 6.89 3.42
CA GLY A 72 8.96 8.27 3.73
C GLY A 72 9.98 8.90 2.77
N GLY A 73 10.34 8.23 1.69
CA GLY A 73 11.20 8.77 0.64
C GLY A 73 10.47 9.75 -0.26
N ALA A 74 11.16 10.74 -0.77
CA ALA A 74 10.56 11.72 -1.67
C ALA A 74 10.24 11.11 -3.05
N MET A 75 11.00 10.11 -3.51
CA MET A 75 10.88 9.52 -4.83
C MET A 75 11.61 8.18 -4.92
N GLY A 76 11.40 7.49 -6.03
CA GLY A 76 12.10 6.27 -6.36
C GLY A 76 11.39 5.00 -5.91
N GLY A 77 11.99 3.90 -6.21
CA GLY A 77 11.50 2.57 -5.89
C GLY A 77 12.60 1.54 -5.94
N TYR A 78 12.23 0.31 -5.71
CA TYR A 78 13.14 -0.82 -5.71
C TYR A 78 12.49 -2.06 -6.28
N THR A 79 13.34 -2.93 -6.78
CA THR A 79 12.98 -4.31 -7.10
C THR A 79 13.89 -5.22 -6.30
N THR A 80 13.31 -6.18 -5.61
CA THR A 80 14.06 -7.20 -4.88
C THR A 80 13.51 -8.59 -5.22
N GLY A 81 14.31 -9.63 -5.01
CA GLY A 81 13.93 -10.99 -5.37
C GLY A 81 15.14 -11.91 -5.43
N ARG A 82 14.98 -13.00 -6.17
CA ARG A 82 16.06 -14.00 -6.37
C ARG A 82 17.27 -13.34 -7.01
N LYS A 83 18.45 -13.70 -6.53
CA LYS A 83 19.73 -13.11 -6.93
C LYS A 83 19.91 -13.10 -8.46
N GLU A 84 19.62 -14.21 -9.12
CA GLU A 84 19.79 -14.39 -10.56
C GLU A 84 18.91 -13.40 -11.36
N ILE A 85 17.69 -13.15 -10.87
CA ILE A 85 16.77 -12.19 -11.49
C ILE A 85 17.31 -10.77 -11.31
N ILE A 86 17.75 -10.41 -10.12
CA ILE A 86 18.29 -9.07 -9.83
C ILE A 86 19.58 -8.81 -10.62
N GLU A 87 20.46 -9.78 -10.72
CA GLU A 87 21.68 -9.67 -11.54
C GLU A 87 21.33 -9.49 -13.03
N MET A 88 20.36 -10.23 -13.55
CA MET A 88 19.87 -10.05 -14.92
C MET A 88 19.29 -8.65 -15.13
N LEU A 89 18.45 -8.16 -14.22
CA LEU A 89 17.85 -6.82 -14.30
C LEU A 89 18.93 -5.73 -14.34
N ARG A 90 19.98 -5.84 -13.54
CA ARG A 90 21.11 -4.90 -13.54
C ARG A 90 21.83 -4.83 -14.88
N GLN A 91 21.83 -5.91 -15.66
CA GLN A 91 22.50 -5.99 -16.97
C GLN A 91 21.57 -5.69 -18.14
N ARG A 92 20.25 -5.82 -17.98
CA ARG A 92 19.29 -5.81 -19.07
C ARG A 92 18.15 -4.81 -18.94
N SER A 93 17.84 -4.37 -17.72
CA SER A 93 16.75 -3.41 -17.50
C SER A 93 17.13 -2.04 -18.06
N ARG A 94 16.48 -1.63 -19.15
CA ARG A 94 16.73 -0.33 -19.79
C ARG A 94 16.55 0.86 -18.83
N PRO A 95 15.49 0.93 -18.00
CA PRO A 95 15.38 2.01 -17.02
C PRO A 95 16.57 2.08 -16.07
N TYR A 96 17.07 0.94 -15.61
CA TYR A 96 18.23 0.89 -14.72
C TYR A 96 19.52 1.31 -15.40
N LEU A 97 19.73 0.91 -16.67
CA LEU A 97 20.97 1.17 -17.42
C LEU A 97 21.04 2.61 -17.96
N PHE A 98 19.89 3.20 -18.31
CA PHE A 98 19.85 4.46 -19.06
C PHE A 98 19.17 5.62 -18.33
N SER A 99 18.67 5.39 -17.11
CA SER A 99 18.16 6.46 -16.25
C SER A 99 19.18 6.81 -15.18
N ASN A 100 19.09 8.02 -14.65
CA ASN A 100 19.91 8.44 -13.54
C ASN A 100 19.56 7.64 -12.29
N SER A 101 20.57 7.34 -11.47
CA SER A 101 20.40 6.70 -10.17
C SER A 101 19.65 7.62 -9.18
N LEU A 102 19.11 7.01 -8.13
CA LEU A 102 18.53 7.78 -7.02
C LEU A 102 19.57 8.72 -6.41
N ALA A 103 19.12 9.91 -6.02
CA ALA A 103 19.98 10.85 -5.32
C ALA A 103 20.50 10.25 -4.00
N PRO A 104 21.78 10.46 -3.62
CA PRO A 104 22.35 9.90 -2.39
C PRO A 104 21.57 10.23 -1.13
N ALA A 105 20.96 11.42 -1.05
CA ALA A 105 20.10 11.81 0.06
C ALA A 105 18.86 10.91 0.20
N ILE A 106 18.23 10.52 -0.92
CA ILE A 106 17.08 9.59 -0.93
C ILE A 106 17.52 8.21 -0.45
N VAL A 107 18.67 7.73 -0.92
CA VAL A 107 19.21 6.43 -0.50
C VAL A 107 19.53 6.43 0.98
N GLY A 108 20.20 7.48 1.50
CA GLY A 108 20.50 7.63 2.91
C GLY A 108 19.27 7.67 3.79
N ALA A 109 18.23 8.44 3.40
CA ALA A 109 16.94 8.48 4.10
C ALA A 109 16.25 7.11 4.10
N SER A 110 16.27 6.40 2.96
CA SER A 110 15.66 5.07 2.86
C SER A 110 16.34 4.04 3.77
N ILE A 111 17.68 4.05 3.86
CA ILE A 111 18.43 3.18 4.77
C ILE A 111 18.04 3.49 6.22
N ALA A 112 17.99 4.76 6.61
CA ALA A 112 17.62 5.17 7.96
C ALA A 112 16.18 4.74 8.33
N VAL A 113 15.24 4.83 7.39
CA VAL A 113 13.84 4.37 7.57
C VAL A 113 13.78 2.86 7.75
N LEU A 114 14.51 2.09 6.93
CA LEU A 114 14.55 0.64 7.06
C LEU A 114 15.16 0.21 8.40
N ASP A 115 16.21 0.88 8.86
CA ASP A 115 16.79 0.67 10.18
C ASP A 115 15.79 0.97 11.31
N LEU A 116 15.04 2.06 11.20
CA LEU A 116 14.00 2.43 12.16
C LEU A 116 12.90 1.37 12.23
N LEU A 117 12.37 0.95 11.09
CA LEU A 117 11.32 -0.07 10.99
C LEU A 117 11.78 -1.45 11.50
N THR A 118 13.07 -1.76 11.36
CA THR A 118 13.65 -3.01 11.88
C THR A 118 13.75 -3.01 13.42
N LYS A 119 13.95 -1.82 14.02
CA LYS A 119 14.16 -1.68 15.47
C LYS A 119 12.87 -1.56 16.26
N SER A 120 11.78 -1.09 15.65
CA SER A 120 10.53 -0.79 16.37
C SER A 120 9.31 -0.98 15.49
N THR A 121 8.22 -1.48 16.09
CA THR A 121 6.89 -1.58 15.48
C THR A 121 5.94 -0.48 15.94
N ALA A 122 6.39 0.42 16.82
CA ALA A 122 5.51 1.38 17.50
C ALA A 122 4.70 2.28 16.55
N LEU A 123 5.30 2.76 15.46
CA LEU A 123 4.57 3.59 14.47
C LEU A 123 3.51 2.77 13.72
N ARG A 124 3.81 1.53 13.39
CA ARG A 124 2.87 0.63 12.74
C ARG A 124 1.73 0.27 13.68
N ASP A 125 2.04 -0.08 14.93
CA ASP A 125 1.05 -0.44 15.95
C ASP A 125 0.10 0.73 16.21
N LYS A 126 0.64 1.97 16.27
CA LYS A 126 -0.18 3.19 16.35
C LYS A 126 -1.05 3.40 15.12
N LEU A 127 -0.52 3.17 13.92
CA LEU A 127 -1.29 3.26 12.69
C LEU A 127 -2.47 2.27 12.69
N GLU A 128 -2.23 1.04 13.11
CA GLU A 128 -3.24 0.00 13.20
C GLU A 128 -4.34 0.37 14.20
N ALA A 129 -3.97 0.93 15.37
CA ALA A 129 -4.92 1.47 16.33
C ALA A 129 -5.75 2.64 15.77
N ASN A 130 -5.11 3.58 15.06
CA ASN A 130 -5.78 4.69 14.41
C ASN A 130 -6.80 4.21 13.36
N VAL A 131 -6.43 3.21 12.55
CA VAL A 131 -7.33 2.60 11.55
C VAL A 131 -8.54 1.96 12.23
N ALA A 132 -8.32 1.18 13.26
CA ALA A 132 -9.40 0.52 14.00
C ALA A 132 -10.37 1.55 14.63
N ARG A 133 -9.82 2.61 15.25
CA ARG A 133 -10.62 3.70 15.84
C ARG A 133 -11.47 4.41 14.79
N PHE A 134 -10.86 4.81 13.69
CA PHE A 134 -11.56 5.49 12.59
C PHE A 134 -12.69 4.62 12.01
N LYS A 135 -12.39 3.35 11.70
CA LYS A 135 -13.41 2.43 11.15
C LYS A 135 -14.58 2.27 12.10
N THR A 136 -14.30 2.04 13.37
CA THR A 136 -15.36 1.91 14.40
C THR A 136 -16.21 3.16 14.48
N GLY A 137 -15.62 4.35 14.49
CA GLY A 137 -16.34 5.62 14.56
C GLY A 137 -17.20 5.89 13.34
N ILE A 138 -16.62 5.78 12.15
CA ILE A 138 -17.33 6.08 10.89
C ILE A 138 -18.45 5.07 10.60
N GLU A 139 -18.25 3.81 10.95
CA GLU A 139 -19.28 2.76 10.80
C GLU A 139 -20.43 2.93 11.80
N ALA A 140 -20.12 3.40 13.02
CA ALA A 140 -21.16 3.75 14.02
C ALA A 140 -22.05 4.92 13.55
N LEU A 141 -21.55 5.80 12.67
CA LEU A 141 -22.32 6.85 12.02
C LEU A 141 -23.15 6.34 10.82
N GLY A 142 -23.11 5.05 10.52
CA GLY A 142 -23.89 4.42 9.45
C GLY A 142 -23.20 4.38 8.09
N PHE A 143 -21.96 4.83 7.97
CA PHE A 143 -21.20 4.69 6.74
C PHE A 143 -20.69 3.26 6.55
N LYS A 144 -20.57 2.85 5.29
CA LYS A 144 -19.96 1.57 4.93
C LYS A 144 -18.51 1.78 4.52
N THR A 145 -17.61 0.98 5.07
CA THR A 145 -16.21 0.95 4.69
C THR A 145 -15.84 -0.32 3.94
N ARG A 146 -14.67 -0.31 3.28
CA ARG A 146 -14.04 -1.50 2.69
C ARG A 146 -12.62 -1.65 3.22
N GLY A 147 -11.99 -2.77 2.86
CA GLY A 147 -10.65 -3.11 3.33
C GLY A 147 -10.63 -3.47 4.82
N ASP A 148 -9.66 -4.28 5.22
CA ASP A 148 -9.60 -4.80 6.59
C ASP A 148 -8.31 -4.44 7.35
N ARG A 149 -7.18 -4.32 6.66
CA ARG A 149 -5.85 -4.18 7.30
C ARG A 149 -4.98 -3.05 6.74
N SER A 150 -5.55 -2.16 5.94
CA SER A 150 -4.78 -1.08 5.32
C SER A 150 -5.03 0.26 5.99
N ALA A 151 -4.03 1.14 5.93
CA ALA A 151 -4.19 2.55 6.27
C ALA A 151 -5.13 3.30 5.31
N ILE A 152 -5.48 2.68 4.19
CA ILE A 152 -6.44 3.20 3.21
C ILE A 152 -7.82 2.65 3.58
N VAL A 153 -8.73 3.54 3.93
CA VAL A 153 -10.12 3.20 4.30
C VAL A 153 -11.08 3.91 3.36
N PRO A 154 -11.64 3.19 2.39
CA PRO A 154 -12.68 3.73 1.51
C PRO A 154 -13.99 3.85 2.26
N VAL A 155 -14.56 5.05 2.31
CA VAL A 155 -15.92 5.32 2.80
C VAL A 155 -16.85 5.34 1.59
N MET A 156 -17.73 4.36 1.48
CA MET A 156 -18.56 4.11 0.32
C MET A 156 -19.76 5.05 0.27
N LEU A 157 -19.90 5.79 -0.84
CA LEU A 157 -20.98 6.75 -1.04
C LEU A 157 -21.90 6.38 -2.22
N GLY A 158 -21.38 5.66 -3.22
CA GLY A 158 -22.10 5.26 -4.42
C GLY A 158 -22.19 6.35 -5.48
N ASP A 159 -22.73 7.52 -5.14
CA ASP A 159 -22.94 8.64 -6.06
C ASP A 159 -21.68 9.51 -6.25
N ALA A 160 -21.36 9.81 -7.52
CA ALA A 160 -20.16 10.58 -7.87
C ALA A 160 -20.24 12.04 -7.41
N LYS A 161 -21.41 12.68 -7.58
CA LYS A 161 -21.60 14.08 -7.18
C LYS A 161 -21.54 14.22 -5.66
N LEU A 162 -22.14 13.27 -4.94
CA LEU A 162 -22.08 13.24 -3.47
C LEU A 162 -20.64 13.14 -2.99
N SER A 163 -19.79 12.30 -3.61
CA SER A 163 -18.40 12.14 -3.22
C SER A 163 -17.58 13.43 -3.41
N GLN A 164 -17.85 14.20 -4.46
CA GLN A 164 -17.21 15.49 -4.70
C GLN A 164 -17.67 16.54 -3.67
N VAL A 165 -18.97 16.73 -3.50
CA VAL A 165 -19.55 17.70 -2.56
C VAL A 165 -19.12 17.40 -1.13
N MET A 166 -19.05 16.13 -0.74
CA MET A 166 -18.59 15.74 0.59
C MET A 166 -17.09 16.04 0.77
N ALA A 167 -16.25 15.76 -0.24
CA ALA A 167 -14.83 16.09 -0.19
C ALA A 167 -14.59 17.60 -0.06
N ASP A 168 -15.32 18.42 -0.83
CA ASP A 168 -15.23 19.89 -0.76
C ASP A 168 -15.62 20.41 0.63
N ARG A 169 -16.73 19.92 1.20
CA ARG A 169 -17.17 20.31 2.54
C ARG A 169 -16.22 19.87 3.64
N LEU A 170 -15.64 18.68 3.53
CA LEU A 170 -14.63 18.22 4.48
C LEU A 170 -13.37 19.08 4.43
N LEU A 171 -13.01 19.59 3.24
CA LEU A 171 -11.90 20.53 3.11
C LEU A 171 -12.18 21.87 3.82
N GLU A 172 -13.43 22.38 3.79
CA GLU A 172 -13.85 23.56 4.55
C GLU A 172 -13.70 23.36 6.06
N GLU A 173 -13.89 22.11 6.54
CA GLU A 173 -13.67 21.72 7.94
C GLU A 173 -12.20 21.38 8.27
N GLY A 174 -11.27 21.57 7.31
CA GLY A 174 -9.85 21.30 7.49
C GLY A 174 -9.45 19.83 7.27
N ILE A 175 -10.33 19.00 6.71
CA ILE A 175 -10.09 17.59 6.43
C ILE A 175 -9.85 17.39 4.94
N TYR A 176 -8.59 17.14 4.57
CA TYR A 176 -8.24 16.89 3.17
C TYR A 176 -8.46 15.43 2.78
N VAL A 177 -9.45 15.19 1.92
CA VAL A 177 -9.75 13.89 1.34
C VAL A 177 -10.11 14.04 -0.13
N ILE A 178 -10.07 12.95 -0.90
CA ILE A 178 -10.39 12.95 -2.33
C ILE A 178 -11.52 11.97 -2.61
N GLY A 179 -12.50 12.41 -3.39
CA GLY A 179 -13.55 11.58 -3.95
C GLY A 179 -13.04 10.77 -5.15
N PHE A 180 -13.30 9.48 -5.14
CA PHE A 180 -13.03 8.56 -6.26
C PHE A 180 -14.34 8.16 -6.91
N PHE A 181 -14.46 8.40 -8.21
CA PHE A 181 -15.65 8.10 -9.02
C PHE A 181 -15.24 7.68 -10.43
N TYR A 182 -16.22 7.30 -11.25
CA TYR A 182 -15.94 6.90 -12.64
C TYR A 182 -15.16 8.01 -13.41
N PRO A 183 -14.14 7.68 -14.21
CA PRO A 183 -13.71 6.34 -14.62
C PRO A 183 -12.67 5.66 -13.69
N VAL A 184 -12.23 6.30 -12.60
CA VAL A 184 -11.23 5.74 -11.68
C VAL A 184 -11.76 4.51 -10.94
N VAL A 185 -13.05 4.52 -10.60
CA VAL A 185 -13.78 3.38 -10.04
C VAL A 185 -15.04 3.11 -10.86
N PRO A 186 -15.61 1.91 -10.80
CA PRO A 186 -16.85 1.61 -11.54
C PRO A 186 -17.99 2.57 -11.19
N LYS A 187 -18.95 2.75 -12.12
CA LYS A 187 -20.16 3.54 -11.87
C LYS A 187 -20.89 3.04 -10.63
N ASP A 188 -21.54 3.94 -9.90
CA ASP A 188 -22.32 3.66 -8.69
C ASP A 188 -21.48 3.08 -7.52
N THR A 189 -20.17 3.20 -7.60
CA THR A 189 -19.25 2.77 -6.55
C THR A 189 -18.34 3.90 -6.06
N ALA A 190 -18.79 5.14 -6.20
CA ALA A 190 -18.04 6.30 -5.74
C ALA A 190 -17.79 6.24 -4.22
N ARG A 191 -16.64 6.74 -3.82
CA ARG A 191 -16.17 6.69 -2.44
C ARG A 191 -15.24 7.85 -2.13
N ILE A 192 -15.12 8.19 -0.86
CA ILE A 192 -13.99 8.96 -0.35
C ILE A 192 -12.93 7.98 0.11
N ARG A 193 -11.68 8.19 -0.30
CA ARG A 193 -10.54 7.42 0.17
C ARG A 193 -9.84 8.17 1.29
N VAL A 194 -10.05 7.70 2.52
CA VAL A 194 -9.33 8.20 3.68
C VAL A 194 -7.99 7.46 3.79
N GLN A 195 -6.94 8.20 4.04
CA GLN A 195 -5.61 7.65 4.30
C GLN A 195 -5.14 8.06 5.68
N LEU A 196 -5.04 7.08 6.56
CA LEU A 196 -4.63 7.29 7.94
C LEU A 196 -3.11 7.23 8.09
N SER A 197 -2.61 7.86 9.14
CA SER A 197 -1.19 7.94 9.44
C SER A 197 -0.94 7.72 10.93
N ALA A 198 0.23 7.18 11.26
CA ALA A 198 0.73 7.13 12.64
C ALA A 198 0.96 8.54 13.24
N ALA A 199 1.06 9.58 12.39
CA ALA A 199 1.17 10.96 12.83
C ALA A 199 -0.16 11.56 13.34
N HIS A 200 -1.30 10.96 12.99
CA HIS A 200 -2.59 11.41 13.52
C HIS A 200 -2.66 11.13 15.03
N SER A 201 -3.13 12.13 15.77
CA SER A 201 -3.54 11.97 17.17
C SER A 201 -4.98 11.46 17.24
N ASP A 202 -5.40 11.04 18.42
CA ASP A 202 -6.79 10.64 18.68
C ASP A 202 -7.77 11.76 18.31
N ALA A 203 -7.44 13.00 18.66
CA ALA A 203 -8.25 14.17 18.32
C ALA A 203 -8.32 14.50 16.82
N HIS A 204 -7.38 13.98 16.02
CA HIS A 204 -7.46 14.11 14.55
C HIS A 204 -8.35 13.01 13.95
N ILE A 205 -8.55 11.90 14.67
CA ILE A 205 -9.36 10.76 14.19
C ILE A 205 -10.83 10.95 14.57
N ASP A 206 -11.12 11.49 15.75
CA ASP A 206 -12.47 11.80 16.26
C ASP A 206 -13.09 13.01 15.55
#